data_0355ed94ca358a1b290fef3ff65f9f41
#
_entry.id   0355ed94ca358a1b290fef3ff65f9f41
#
_cell.length_a   1.000
_cell.length_b   1.000
_cell.length_c   1.000
_cell.angle_alpha   90.00
_cell.angle_beta   90.00
_cell.angle_gamma   90.00
#
_symmetry.space_group_name_H-M   'P 1'
#
loop_
_entity.id
_entity.type
_entity.pdbx_description
1 polymer ?
#
loop_
_entity_poly.entity_id
_entity_poly.type
_entity_poly.pdbx_seq_one_letter_code
_entity_poly.pdbx_strand_id
1 'polypeptide(L)'
;MKKGYRNAIFVVVYSKKENKIEYLVLKRKHHWTGWEFPKGGININEKKEHAVKREVMEETGLKVLGVKKFNYSGKYRYKKKFVDRKGLIGQSFSLYAAKVKKGKVKVSKREHSRYKWLEFEKAVKKVRFNNQKKSLRIVNKWLSER
;
A
#
# COMPACT_ATOMS: atom_id res chain seq x y z
N MET A 1 -15.96 -6.66 25.03
CA MET A 1 -15.61 -5.91 23.84
C MET A 1 -14.57 -6.67 23.01
N LYS A 2 -14.85 -6.88 21.77
CA LYS A 2 -13.93 -7.60 20.88
C LYS A 2 -12.61 -6.84 20.75
N LYS A 3 -11.50 -7.50 21.04
CA LYS A 3 -10.21 -7.01 20.62
C LYS A 3 -10.21 -7.04 19.10
N GLY A 4 -9.93 -5.90 18.48
CA GLY A 4 -10.09 -5.75 17.05
C GLY A 4 -8.81 -5.78 16.28
N TYR A 5 -8.96 -6.10 15.02
CA TYR A 5 -7.94 -5.84 14.01
C TYR A 5 -8.27 -4.52 13.32
N ARG A 6 -7.25 -3.72 13.06
CA ARG A 6 -7.42 -2.52 12.26
C ARG A 6 -7.76 -2.94 10.84
N ASN A 7 -8.85 -2.40 10.29
CA ASN A 7 -9.27 -2.71 8.92
C ASN A 7 -8.53 -1.80 7.95
N ALA A 8 -7.72 -2.39 7.07
CA ALA A 8 -6.82 -1.63 6.21
C ALA A 8 -6.86 -2.10 4.76
N ILE A 9 -6.32 -1.25 3.90
CA ILE A 9 -6.08 -1.57 2.50
C ILE A 9 -4.58 -1.53 2.24
N PHE A 10 -4.09 -2.46 1.42
CA PHE A 10 -2.75 -2.42 0.82
C PHE A 10 -2.94 -1.99 -0.62
N VAL A 11 -2.16 -1.01 -1.05
CA VAL A 11 -2.31 -0.45 -2.39
C VAL A 11 -0.99 -0.54 -3.15
N VAL A 12 -0.94 -1.41 -4.15
CA VAL A 12 0.20 -1.44 -5.06
C VAL A 12 -0.04 -0.35 -6.10
N VAL A 13 0.72 0.74 -5.98
CA VAL A 13 0.63 1.89 -6.87
C VAL A 13 1.58 1.67 -8.05
N TYR A 14 1.05 1.78 -9.26
CA TYR A 14 1.85 1.57 -10.45
C TYR A 14 1.57 2.61 -11.52
N SER A 15 2.56 2.79 -12.38
CA SER A 15 2.45 3.57 -13.61
C SER A 15 2.81 2.68 -14.78
N LYS A 16 2.00 2.71 -15.83
CA LYS A 16 2.28 1.96 -17.05
C LYS A 16 2.34 2.94 -18.21
N LYS A 17 3.50 3.04 -18.83
CA LYS A 17 3.69 3.87 -20.03
C LYS A 17 4.29 2.98 -21.10
N GLU A 18 3.56 2.77 -22.19
CA GLU A 18 3.92 1.81 -23.23
C GLU A 18 4.05 0.42 -22.62
N ASN A 19 5.20 -0.22 -22.72
CA ASN A 19 5.44 -1.54 -22.13
C ASN A 19 6.16 -1.48 -20.79
N LYS A 20 6.44 -0.27 -20.29
CA LYS A 20 7.17 -0.10 -19.04
C LYS A 20 6.24 0.07 -17.86
N ILE A 21 6.38 -0.81 -16.87
CA ILE A 21 5.62 -0.77 -15.63
C ILE A 21 6.57 -0.44 -14.49
N GLU A 22 6.25 0.59 -13.73
CA GLU A 22 7.01 0.96 -12.54
C GLU A 22 6.10 1.03 -11.34
N TYR A 23 6.62 0.62 -10.20
CA TYR A 23 5.90 0.58 -8.93
C TYR A 23 6.44 1.62 -7.98
N LEU A 24 5.55 2.26 -7.25
CA LEU A 24 5.92 3.27 -6.27
C LEU A 24 6.09 2.62 -4.91
N VAL A 25 7.29 2.75 -4.34
CA VAL A 25 7.56 2.30 -2.98
C VAL A 25 7.98 3.48 -2.12
N LEU A 26 7.56 3.46 -0.85
CA LEU A 26 7.79 4.52 0.11
C LEU A 26 8.63 3.99 1.26
N LYS A 27 9.57 4.79 1.74
CA LYS A 27 10.36 4.40 2.92
C LYS A 27 9.65 4.82 4.18
N ARG A 28 9.20 3.84 4.96
CA ARG A 28 8.49 4.04 6.22
C ARG A 28 9.43 4.43 7.35
N LYS A 29 9.00 5.35 8.19
CA LYS A 29 9.74 5.76 9.39
C LYS A 29 8.90 5.70 10.67
N HIS A 30 7.56 5.63 10.55
CA HIS A 30 6.65 5.59 11.70
C HIS A 30 6.23 4.15 11.99
N HIS A 31 6.29 3.72 13.24
CA HIS A 31 6.06 2.36 13.74
C HIS A 31 7.18 1.36 13.42
N TRP A 32 7.68 1.36 12.17
CA TRP A 32 8.79 0.51 11.72
C TRP A 32 9.53 1.20 10.58
N THR A 33 10.70 0.69 10.26
CA THR A 33 11.54 1.22 9.17
C THR A 33 11.61 0.20 8.04
N GLY A 34 11.57 0.69 6.82
CA GLY A 34 11.70 -0.14 5.62
C GLY A 34 10.84 0.37 4.49
N TRP A 35 11.02 -0.23 3.33
CA TRP A 35 10.28 0.14 2.13
C TRP A 35 8.97 -0.65 2.05
N GLU A 36 7.92 0.03 1.62
CA GLU A 36 6.59 -0.54 1.56
C GLU A 36 5.73 0.13 0.49
N PHE A 37 4.60 -0.49 0.16
CA PHE A 37 3.57 0.15 -0.65
C PHE A 37 2.68 1.00 0.25
N PRO A 38 1.98 2.00 -0.34
CA PRO A 38 0.97 2.74 0.41
C PRO A 38 -0.05 1.80 1.05
N LYS A 39 -0.39 2.09 2.28
CA LYS A 39 -1.43 1.36 3.01
C LYS A 39 -2.05 2.27 4.04
N GLY A 40 -3.26 1.97 4.43
CA GLY A 40 -3.93 2.78 5.42
C GLY A 40 -5.21 2.17 5.91
N GLY A 41 -5.76 2.76 6.97
CA GLY A 41 -7.02 2.34 7.55
C GLY A 41 -8.21 2.85 6.74
N ILE A 42 -9.31 2.14 6.89
CA ILE A 42 -10.58 2.51 6.27
C ILE A 42 -11.40 3.24 7.34
N ASN A 43 -11.95 4.40 6.99
CA ASN A 43 -12.79 5.17 7.89
C ASN A 43 -14.19 4.54 8.01
N ILE A 44 -14.90 4.86 9.09
CA ILE A 44 -16.27 4.39 9.30
C ILE A 44 -17.13 4.83 8.11
N ASN A 45 -17.88 3.89 7.55
CA ASN A 45 -18.78 4.12 6.40
C ASN A 45 -18.07 4.52 5.12
N GLU A 46 -16.74 4.41 5.07
CA GLU A 46 -15.99 4.67 3.87
C GLU A 46 -15.95 3.44 2.96
N LYS A 47 -16.24 3.60 1.68
CA LYS A 47 -16.08 2.53 0.70
C LYS A 47 -14.60 2.26 0.49
N LYS A 48 -14.23 1.00 0.34
CA LYS A 48 -12.82 0.60 0.19
C LYS A 48 -12.14 1.28 -1.00
N GLU A 49 -12.83 1.38 -2.12
CA GLU A 49 -12.29 2.07 -3.30
C GLU A 49 -12.01 3.55 -3.02
N HIS A 50 -12.89 4.20 -2.27
CA HIS A 50 -12.68 5.59 -1.84
C HIS A 50 -11.46 5.68 -0.92
N ALA A 51 -11.32 4.72 -0.01
CA ALA A 51 -10.15 4.67 0.89
C ALA A 51 -8.85 4.53 0.11
N VAL A 52 -8.84 3.73 -0.97
CA VAL A 52 -7.66 3.61 -1.85
C VAL A 52 -7.28 4.97 -2.43
N LYS A 53 -8.23 5.67 -3.02
CA LYS A 53 -7.97 6.99 -3.62
C LYS A 53 -7.50 8.00 -2.60
N ARG A 54 -8.13 8.02 -1.43
CA ARG A 54 -7.78 8.94 -0.34
C ARG A 54 -6.37 8.66 0.18
N GLU A 55 -6.05 7.41 0.48
CA GLU A 55 -4.73 7.05 1.01
C GLU A 55 -3.62 7.34 0.02
N VAL A 56 -3.82 7.03 -1.26
CA VAL A 56 -2.81 7.34 -2.27
C VAL A 56 -2.59 8.85 -2.36
N MET A 57 -3.65 9.64 -2.35
CA MET A 57 -3.52 11.11 -2.38
C MET A 57 -2.81 11.63 -1.14
N GLU A 58 -3.19 11.15 0.05
CA GLU A 58 -2.57 11.58 1.30
C GLU A 58 -1.08 11.23 1.38
N GLU A 59 -0.72 10.03 0.94
CA GLU A 59 0.65 9.54 1.09
C GLU A 59 1.58 9.92 -0.05
N THR A 60 1.05 10.23 -1.22
CA THR A 60 1.87 10.47 -2.41
C THR A 60 1.60 11.76 -3.15
N GLY A 61 0.43 12.35 -2.94
CA GLY A 61 -0.01 13.52 -3.70
C GLY A 61 -0.46 13.20 -5.12
N LEU A 62 -0.53 11.91 -5.48
CA LEU A 62 -0.89 11.50 -6.84
C LEU A 62 -2.37 11.19 -6.96
N LYS A 63 -2.95 11.55 -8.11
CA LYS A 63 -4.33 11.23 -8.44
C LYS A 63 -4.43 9.81 -8.99
N VAL A 64 -5.35 9.03 -8.45
CA VAL A 64 -5.60 7.67 -8.91
C VAL A 64 -6.46 7.71 -10.17
N LEU A 65 -5.99 7.05 -11.23
CA LEU A 65 -6.67 6.97 -12.52
C LEU A 65 -7.53 5.73 -12.66
N GLY A 66 -7.23 4.68 -11.90
CA GLY A 66 -8.01 3.45 -11.91
C GLY A 66 -7.67 2.60 -10.70
N VAL A 67 -8.64 1.81 -10.26
CA VAL A 67 -8.51 0.94 -9.09
C VAL A 67 -8.92 -0.47 -9.48
N LYS A 68 -8.14 -1.45 -9.04
CA LYS A 68 -8.46 -2.88 -9.24
C LYS A 68 -8.40 -3.58 -7.88
N LYS A 69 -9.48 -4.28 -7.53
CA LYS A 69 -9.53 -5.12 -6.33
C LYS A 69 -9.04 -6.53 -6.67
N PHE A 70 -8.26 -7.12 -5.78
CA PHE A 70 -7.77 -8.49 -5.91
C PHE A 70 -8.34 -9.37 -4.82
N ASN A 71 -8.53 -10.66 -5.13
CA ASN A 71 -8.99 -11.63 -4.16
C ASN A 71 -7.81 -12.13 -3.31
N TYR A 72 -7.20 -11.19 -2.60
CA TYR A 72 -6.12 -11.48 -1.67
C TYR A 72 -6.30 -10.60 -0.44
N SER A 73 -6.40 -11.23 0.70
CA SER A 73 -6.56 -10.55 1.97
C SER A 73 -5.85 -11.37 3.04
N GLY A 74 -5.66 -10.77 4.19
CA GLY A 74 -5.04 -11.46 5.30
C GLY A 74 -5.12 -10.63 6.55
N LYS A 75 -4.51 -11.14 7.61
CA LYS A 75 -4.37 -10.38 8.84
C LYS A 75 -3.13 -10.84 9.58
N TYR A 76 -2.58 -9.95 10.37
CA TYR A 76 -1.41 -10.24 11.18
C TYR A 76 -1.50 -9.49 12.51
N ARG A 77 -0.83 -10.03 13.52
CA ARG A 77 -0.75 -9.40 14.84
C ARG A 77 0.47 -8.50 14.91
N TYR A 78 0.31 -7.37 15.61
CA TYR A 78 1.45 -6.51 15.88
C TYR A 78 2.41 -7.22 16.85
N LYS A 79 3.70 -7.03 16.63
CA LYS A 79 4.73 -7.58 17.52
C LYS A 79 4.81 -6.80 18.83
N LYS A 80 4.30 -5.56 18.85
CA LYS A 80 4.23 -4.69 20.02
C LYS A 80 2.98 -3.83 19.95
N LYS A 81 2.57 -3.30 21.10
CA LYS A 81 1.43 -2.38 21.15
C LYS A 81 1.85 -1.00 20.66
N PHE A 82 0.98 -0.34 19.91
CA PHE A 82 1.16 1.03 19.46
C PHE A 82 0.23 1.95 20.22
N VAL A 83 0.75 3.10 20.67
CA VAL A 83 -0.01 4.07 21.46
C VAL A 83 -1.20 4.62 20.68
N ASP A 84 -1.01 4.87 19.40
CA ASP A 84 -2.05 5.40 18.52
C ASP A 84 -3.04 4.34 18.00
N ARG A 85 -2.88 3.08 18.45
CA ARG A 85 -3.74 1.97 18.03
C ARG A 85 -4.25 1.18 19.22
N LYS A 86 -4.74 1.90 20.22
CA LYS A 86 -5.28 1.29 21.45
C LYS A 86 -6.42 0.33 21.15
N GLY A 87 -6.42 -0.83 21.80
CA GLY A 87 -7.44 -1.86 21.61
C GLY A 87 -7.27 -2.68 20.35
N LEU A 88 -6.28 -2.37 19.52
CA LEU A 88 -6.01 -3.09 18.29
C LEU A 88 -4.81 -4.02 18.49
N ILE A 89 -5.01 -5.30 18.18
CA ILE A 89 -3.97 -6.33 18.35
C ILE A 89 -3.27 -6.66 17.05
N GLY A 90 -3.79 -6.17 15.94
CA GLY A 90 -3.22 -6.44 14.63
C GLY A 90 -3.97 -5.71 13.53
N GLN A 91 -3.75 -6.16 12.32
CA GLN A 91 -4.32 -5.51 11.15
C GLN A 91 -4.85 -6.55 10.16
N SER A 92 -6.05 -6.32 9.64
CA SER A 92 -6.56 -7.05 8.50
C SER A 92 -6.39 -6.18 7.26
N PHE A 93 -6.17 -6.80 6.10
CA PHE A 93 -5.97 -6.04 4.88
C PHE A 93 -6.64 -6.69 3.69
N SER A 94 -6.96 -5.86 2.70
CA SER A 94 -7.40 -6.27 1.37
C SER A 94 -6.49 -5.62 0.34
N LEU A 95 -6.18 -6.34 -0.73
CA LEU A 95 -5.24 -5.86 -1.75
C LEU A 95 -5.95 -5.14 -2.88
N TYR A 96 -5.42 -3.98 -3.23
CA TYR A 96 -5.83 -3.17 -4.37
C TYR A 96 -4.61 -2.76 -5.18
N ALA A 97 -4.81 -2.54 -6.47
CA ALA A 97 -3.83 -1.85 -7.31
C ALA A 97 -4.42 -0.51 -7.72
N ALA A 98 -3.60 0.51 -7.74
CA ALA A 98 -3.99 1.84 -8.16
C ALA A 98 -3.08 2.30 -9.29
N LYS A 99 -3.68 2.63 -10.43
CA LYS A 99 -2.96 3.19 -11.58
C LYS A 99 -2.84 4.69 -11.40
N VAL A 100 -1.63 5.20 -11.58
CA VAL A 100 -1.37 6.65 -11.53
C VAL A 100 -0.47 7.03 -12.70
N LYS A 101 -0.40 8.33 -12.98
CA LYS A 101 0.60 8.87 -13.89
C LYS A 101 1.89 9.05 -13.10
N LYS A 102 3.00 8.51 -13.60
CA LYS A 102 4.29 8.68 -12.94
C LYS A 102 4.62 10.17 -12.85
N GLY A 103 5.05 10.59 -11.68
CA GLY A 103 5.40 11.97 -11.46
C GLY A 103 6.10 12.16 -10.13
N LYS A 104 6.30 13.43 -9.79
CA LYS A 104 6.89 13.80 -8.52
C LYS A 104 5.94 13.44 -7.37
N VAL A 105 6.47 12.74 -6.39
CA VAL A 105 5.72 12.27 -5.23
C VAL A 105 6.00 13.17 -4.05
N LYS A 106 4.94 13.59 -3.37
CA LYS A 106 5.04 14.34 -2.13
C LYS A 106 4.69 13.38 -0.98
N VAL A 107 5.71 12.84 -0.34
CA VAL A 107 5.50 11.89 0.76
C VAL A 107 4.92 12.59 1.99
N SER A 108 4.08 11.85 2.73
CA SER A 108 3.60 12.31 4.03
C SER A 108 4.77 12.22 5.02
N LYS A 109 5.29 13.36 5.45
CA LYS A 109 6.47 13.42 6.32
C LYS A 109 6.28 12.74 7.67
N ARG A 110 5.04 12.54 8.09
CA ARG A 110 4.73 11.85 9.34
C ARG A 110 5.07 10.37 9.26
N GLU A 111 4.77 9.74 8.12
CA GLU A 111 4.90 8.29 7.97
C GLU A 111 6.08 7.86 7.11
N HIS A 112 6.42 8.65 6.11
CA HIS A 112 7.43 8.29 5.13
C HIS A 112 8.46 9.38 4.95
N SER A 113 9.68 8.99 4.57
CA SER A 113 10.79 9.92 4.39
C SER A 113 11.24 10.03 2.94
N ARG A 114 11.02 9.01 2.11
CA ARG A 114 11.54 8.94 0.75
C ARG A 114 10.62 8.11 -0.14
N TYR A 115 10.81 8.21 -1.46
CA TYR A 115 10.10 7.38 -2.41
C TYR A 115 11.01 6.94 -3.55
N LYS A 116 10.62 5.86 -4.23
CA LYS A 116 11.28 5.40 -5.46
C LYS A 116 10.26 4.79 -6.41
N TRP A 117 10.48 5.01 -7.70
CA TRP A 117 9.78 4.29 -8.77
C TRP A 117 10.69 3.16 -9.22
N LEU A 118 10.21 1.93 -9.13
CA LEU A 118 11.04 0.74 -9.43
C LEU A 118 10.29 -0.24 -10.32
N GLU A 119 11.02 -0.87 -11.24
CA GLU A 119 10.51 -2.00 -11.99
C GLU A 119 10.38 -3.21 -11.07
N PHE A 120 9.63 -4.21 -11.50
CA PHE A 120 9.24 -5.34 -10.65
C PHE A 120 10.39 -5.99 -9.87
N GLU A 121 11.46 -6.36 -10.59
CA GLU A 121 12.58 -7.08 -9.96
C GLU A 121 13.21 -6.33 -8.79
N LYS A 122 13.35 -5.01 -8.95
CA LYS A 122 13.89 -4.16 -7.88
C LYS A 122 12.87 -3.91 -6.79
N ALA A 123 11.61 -3.72 -7.16
CA ALA A 123 10.55 -3.44 -6.19
C ALA A 123 10.32 -4.63 -5.25
N VAL A 124 10.28 -5.86 -5.80
CA VAL A 124 10.02 -7.06 -4.99
C VAL A 124 11.16 -7.32 -4.01
N LYS A 125 12.38 -6.95 -4.35
CA LYS A 125 13.53 -7.08 -3.43
C LYS A 125 13.54 -5.96 -2.39
N LYS A 126 12.99 -4.79 -2.74
CA LYS A 126 13.07 -3.60 -1.89
C LYS A 126 12.07 -3.63 -0.74
N VAL A 127 10.83 -4.09 -0.99
CA VAL A 127 9.82 -4.08 0.06
C VAL A 127 10.16 -5.09 1.16
N ARG A 128 9.93 -4.68 2.40
CA ARG A 128 10.39 -5.41 3.57
C ARG A 128 9.60 -6.69 3.88
N PHE A 129 8.27 -6.60 3.83
CA PHE A 129 7.42 -7.68 4.33
C PHE A 129 6.96 -8.65 3.25
N ASN A 130 6.88 -9.93 3.60
CA ASN A 130 6.50 -10.98 2.67
C ASN A 130 5.09 -10.82 2.11
N ASN A 131 4.15 -10.32 2.89
CA ASN A 131 2.80 -10.06 2.41
C ASN A 131 2.78 -8.99 1.32
N GLN A 132 3.69 -8.02 1.39
CA GLN A 132 3.82 -7.00 0.37
C GLN A 132 4.52 -7.54 -0.88
N LYS A 133 5.52 -8.40 -0.71
CA LYS A 133 6.15 -9.08 -1.85
C LYS A 133 5.13 -9.93 -2.60
N LYS A 134 4.29 -10.65 -1.89
CA LYS A 134 3.21 -11.44 -2.48
C LYS A 134 2.18 -10.56 -3.18
N SER A 135 1.80 -9.45 -2.56
CA SER A 135 0.89 -8.48 -3.16
C SER A 135 1.43 -7.96 -4.50
N LEU A 136 2.70 -7.61 -4.52
CA LEU A 136 3.35 -7.13 -5.74
C LEU A 136 3.36 -8.20 -6.83
N ARG A 137 3.65 -9.46 -6.48
CA ARG A 137 3.65 -10.56 -7.45
C ARG A 137 2.27 -10.77 -8.07
N ILE A 138 1.22 -10.67 -7.26
CA ILE A 138 -0.15 -10.81 -7.74
C ILE A 138 -0.48 -9.69 -8.74
N VAL A 139 -0.18 -8.46 -8.40
CA VAL A 139 -0.45 -7.31 -9.28
C VAL A 139 0.38 -7.39 -10.54
N ASN A 140 1.66 -7.71 -10.41
CA ASN A 140 2.56 -7.79 -11.56
C ASN A 140 2.13 -8.87 -12.56
N LYS A 141 1.69 -10.03 -12.05
CA LYS A 141 1.17 -11.09 -12.90
C LYS A 141 -0.05 -10.61 -13.70
N TRP A 142 -0.98 -9.96 -13.02
CA TRP A 142 -2.17 -9.41 -13.68
C TRP A 142 -1.80 -8.38 -14.75
N LEU A 143 -0.87 -7.47 -14.46
CA LEU A 143 -0.43 -6.46 -15.43
C LEU A 143 0.30 -7.09 -16.62
N SER A 144 1.08 -8.14 -16.38
CA SER A 144 1.86 -8.81 -17.43
C SER A 144 0.98 -9.64 -18.39
N GLU A 145 -0.22 -10.00 -17.96
CA GLU A 145 -1.17 -10.79 -18.75
C GLU A 145 -2.13 -9.92 -19.57
N ARG A 146 -1.98 -8.62 -19.54
CA ARG A 146 -2.89 -7.69 -20.23
C ARG A 146 -2.30 -7.16 -21.51
#